data_6589e36ca4b5de5ec194154aa9a27b28
#
_entry.id   6589e36ca4b5de5ec194154aa9a27b28
#
_cell.length_a   1.000
_cell.length_b   1.000
_cell.length_c   1.000
_cell.angle_alpha   90.00
_cell.angle_beta   90.00
_cell.angle_gamma   90.00
#
_symmetry.space_group_name_H-M   'P 1'
#
loop_
_entity.id
_entity.type
_entity.pdbx_description
1 polymer ?
#
loop_
_entity_poly.entity_id
_entity_poly.type
_entity_poly.pdbx_seq_one_letter_code
_entity_poly.pdbx_strand_id
1 'polypeptide(L)' 'MKNSIPEYREREGLSQGELATAVAVSRQTINAIERERYDPSLDLAFKLAAYFECSIEELFDPELDIDPS' A
#
# COMPACT_ATOMS: atom_id res chain seq x y z
N MET A 1 7.61 -5.81 -2.05
CA MET A 1 6.76 -5.39 -3.18
C MET A 1 6.82 -3.88 -3.34
N LYS A 2 7.10 -3.41 -4.53
CA LYS A 2 7.09 -1.97 -4.80
C LYS A 2 5.69 -1.40 -4.65
N ASN A 3 5.63 -0.16 -4.19
CA ASN A 3 4.33 0.48 -3.98
C ASN A 3 4.45 2.00 -4.10
N SER A 4 3.32 2.65 -4.30
CA SER A 4 3.22 4.10 -4.38
C SER A 4 2.52 4.69 -3.16
N ILE A 5 2.47 3.95 -2.05
CA ILE A 5 1.80 4.43 -0.84
C ILE A 5 2.34 5.77 -0.37
N PRO A 6 3.68 6.00 -0.32
CA PRO A 6 4.18 7.30 0.10
C PRO A 6 3.68 8.45 -0.75
N GLU A 7 3.60 8.26 -2.07
CA GLU A 7 3.13 9.30 -3.00
C GLU A 7 1.66 9.60 -2.79
N TYR A 8 0.83 8.57 -2.63
CA TYR A 8 -0.60 8.75 -2.35
C TYR A 8 -0.81 9.41 -1.00
N ARG A 9 -0.04 9.02 0.01
CA ARG A 9 -0.10 9.61 1.34
C ARG A 9 0.23 11.11 1.28
N GLU A 10 1.29 11.46 0.57
CA GLU A 10 1.72 12.85 0.44
C GLU A 10 0.66 13.72 -0.24
N ARG A 11 -0.01 13.20 -1.25
CA ARG A 11 -1.08 13.92 -1.93
C ARG A 11 -2.19 14.32 -0.97
N GLU A 12 -2.45 13.50 0.03
CA GLU A 12 -3.53 13.74 0.97
C GLU A 12 -3.05 14.32 2.29
N GLY A 13 -1.76 14.58 2.42
CA GLY A 13 -1.21 15.12 3.65
C GLY A 13 -1.33 14.18 4.83
N LEU A 14 -1.27 12.86 4.58
CA LEU A 14 -1.42 11.86 5.63
C LEU A 14 -0.09 11.39 6.18
N SER A 15 0.00 11.23 7.49
CA SER A 15 1.12 10.56 8.12
C SER A 15 0.94 9.06 8.03
N GLN A 16 2.03 8.31 8.26
CA GLN A 16 1.95 6.85 8.32
C GLN A 16 0.98 6.39 9.41
N GLY A 17 1.00 7.07 10.56
CA GLY A 17 0.11 6.73 11.67
C GLY A 17 -1.36 6.97 11.34
N GLU A 18 -1.64 8.06 10.63
CA GLU A 18 -3.01 8.35 10.22
C GLU A 18 -3.54 7.31 9.24
N LEU A 19 -2.71 6.92 8.27
CA LEU A 19 -3.10 5.88 7.32
C LEU A 19 -3.31 4.55 8.04
N ALA A 20 -2.40 4.19 8.95
CA ALA A 20 -2.50 2.95 9.72
C ALA A 20 -3.83 2.89 10.48
N THR A 21 -4.22 3.98 11.13
CA THR A 21 -5.49 4.05 11.84
C THR A 21 -6.67 3.86 10.88
N ALA A 22 -6.60 4.48 9.71
CA ALA A 22 -7.69 4.42 8.73
C ALA A 22 -7.93 2.99 8.22
N VAL A 23 -6.88 2.19 8.09
CA VAL A 23 -7.01 0.81 7.59
C VAL A 23 -6.84 -0.24 8.71
N ALA A 24 -6.86 0.21 9.95
CA ALA A 24 -6.88 -0.65 11.15
C ALA A 24 -5.66 -1.57 11.27
N VAL A 25 -4.47 -1.02 11.04
CA VAL A 25 -3.22 -1.73 11.28
C VAL A 25 -2.28 -0.84 12.08
N SER A 26 -1.12 -1.37 12.47
CA SER A 26 -0.14 -0.57 13.19
C SER A 26 0.65 0.32 12.23
N ARG A 27 1.20 1.41 12.77
CA ARG A 27 2.09 2.28 12.00
C ARG A 27 3.30 1.48 11.49
N GLN A 28 3.80 0.54 12.30
CA GLN A 28 4.93 -0.31 11.91
C GLN A 28 4.62 -1.11 10.66
N THR A 29 3.38 -1.59 10.53
CA THR A 29 2.95 -2.33 9.36
C THR A 29 3.01 -1.45 8.11
N ILE A 30 2.50 -0.21 8.19
CA ILE A 30 2.56 0.72 7.06
C ILE A 30 4.01 1.02 6.69
N ASN A 31 4.84 1.29 7.69
CA ASN A 31 6.25 1.58 7.45
C ASN A 31 6.94 0.40 6.74
N ALA A 32 6.71 -0.83 7.21
CA ALA A 32 7.32 -2.02 6.63
C ALA A 32 6.87 -2.23 5.18
N ILE A 33 5.60 -1.97 4.88
CA ILE A 33 5.08 -2.08 3.52
C ILE A 33 5.74 -1.03 2.63
N GLU A 34 5.80 0.22 3.07
CA GLU A 34 6.40 1.30 2.28
C GLU A 34 7.87 1.04 1.98
N ARG A 35 8.56 0.38 2.91
CA ARG A 35 9.98 0.04 2.76
C ARG A 35 10.22 -1.27 2.02
N GLU A 36 9.15 -1.89 1.52
CA GLU A 36 9.22 -3.13 0.76
C GLU A 36 9.77 -4.31 1.57
N ARG A 37 9.60 -4.27 2.88
CA ARG A 37 10.04 -5.33 3.80
C ARG A 37 8.92 -6.30 4.16
N TYR A 38 7.70 -5.97 3.82
CA TYR A 38 6.54 -6.76 4.17
C TYR A 38 5.48 -6.55 3.09
N ASP A 39 4.96 -7.64 2.57
CA ASP A 39 3.88 -7.59 1.60
C ASP A 39 2.54 -7.63 2.34
N PRO A 40 1.60 -6.73 2.01
CA PRO A 40 0.32 -6.75 2.69
C PRO A 40 -0.48 -7.99 2.32
N SER A 41 -1.36 -8.41 3.23
CA SER A 41 -2.36 -9.42 2.89
C SER A 41 -3.24 -8.84 1.78
N LEU A 42 -3.92 -9.72 1.05
CA LEU A 42 -4.83 -9.28 0.00
C LEU A 42 -5.91 -8.36 0.57
N ASP A 43 -6.41 -8.70 1.75
CA ASP A 43 -7.41 -7.91 2.45
C ASP A 43 -6.92 -6.49 2.71
N LEU A 44 -5.71 -6.37 3.24
CA LEU A 44 -5.12 -5.07 3.52
C LEU A 44 -4.84 -4.28 2.24
N ALA A 45 -4.37 -4.98 1.20
CA ALA A 45 -4.13 -4.33 -0.09
C ALA A 45 -5.42 -3.73 -0.65
N PHE A 46 -6.53 -4.44 -0.56
CA PHE A 46 -7.82 -3.92 -0.99
C PHE A 46 -8.26 -2.72 -0.15
N LYS A 47 -8.04 -2.77 1.16
CA LYS A 47 -8.38 -1.65 2.03
C LYS A 47 -7.58 -0.39 1.69
N LEU A 48 -6.29 -0.55 1.44
CA LEU A 48 -5.43 0.57 1.07
C LEU A 48 -5.86 1.16 -0.26
N ALA A 49 -6.11 0.32 -1.26
CA ALA A 49 -6.55 0.79 -2.57
C ALA A 49 -7.90 1.51 -2.46
N ALA A 50 -8.84 0.95 -1.72
CA ALA A 50 -10.15 1.56 -1.51
C ALA A 50 -10.02 2.91 -0.81
N TYR A 51 -9.15 3.00 0.20
CA TYR A 51 -8.94 4.25 0.92
C TYR A 51 -8.45 5.35 0.00
N PHE A 52 -7.53 5.02 -0.89
CA PHE A 52 -6.97 5.99 -1.84
C PHE A 52 -7.79 6.11 -3.13
N GLU A 53 -8.87 5.37 -3.24
CA GLU A 53 -9.75 5.39 -4.41
C GLU A 53 -8.98 5.09 -5.70
N CYS A 54 -8.14 4.07 -5.65
CA CYS A 54 -7.37 3.62 -6.79
C CYS A 54 -7.42 2.09 -6.88
N SER A 55 -6.88 1.54 -7.95
CA SER A 55 -6.80 0.09 -8.09
C SER A 55 -5.58 -0.45 -7.34
N ILE A 56 -5.60 -1.75 -7.05
CA ILE A 56 -4.45 -2.40 -6.44
C ILE A 56 -3.22 -2.25 -7.36
N GLU A 57 -3.41 -2.37 -8.67
CA GLU A 57 -2.32 -2.27 -9.63
C GLU A 57 -1.73 -0.87 -9.72
N GLU A 58 -2.53 0.15 -9.41
CA GLU A 58 -2.01 1.50 -9.33
C GLU A 58 -1.17 1.74 -8.08
N LEU A 59 -1.52 1.04 -7.00
CA LEU A 59 -0.88 1.23 -5.70
C LEU A 59 0.34 0.34 -5.50
N PHE A 60 0.28 -0.89 -6.02
CA PHE A 60 1.32 -1.89 -5.84
C PHE A 60 1.84 -2.40 -7.17
N ASP A 61 3.16 -2.62 -7.23
CA ASP A 61 3.82 -3.22 -8.39
C ASP A 61 4.54 -4.48 -7.90
N PRO A 62 3.98 -5.66 -8.15
CA PRO A 62 4.59 -6.90 -7.68
C PRO A 62 5.84 -7.31 -8.49
N GLU A 63 6.09 -6.66 -9.61
CA GLU A 63 7.22 -6.98 -10.49
C GLU A 63 7.27 -8.48 -10.83
N LEU A 64 6.09 -9.03 -11.13
CA LEU A 64 6.01 -10.46 -11.45
C LEU A 64 6.66 -10.75 -12.78
N ASP A 65 7.47 -11.81 -12.80
CA ASP A 65 8.12 -12.28 -14.02
C ASP A 65 7.25 -13.38 -14.62
N ILE A 66 6.18 -12.97 -15.28
CA ILE A 66 5.21 -13.86 -15.88
C ILE A 66 5.25 -13.70 -17.39
N ASP A 67 5.40 -14.82 -18.10
CA ASP A 67 5.32 -14.84 -19.55
C ASP A 67 3.84 -14.84 -19.95
N PRO A 68 3.35 -13.78 -20.61
CA PRO A 68 1.93 -13.68 -20.95
C PRO A 68 1.49 -14.53 -22.14
N SER A 69 2.43 -15.22 -22.80
CA SER A 69 2.13 -15.99 -24.01
C SER A 69 1.33 -17.27 -23.73
#